data_e1dc7cbbd5658d9791c199ec1df5895e
#
_entry.id   e1dc7cbbd5658d9791c199ec1df5895e
#
_cell.length_a   1.000
_cell.length_b   1.000
_cell.length_c   1.000
_cell.angle_alpha   90.00
_cell.angle_beta   90.00
_cell.angle_gamma   90.00
#
_symmetry.space_group_name_H-M   'P 1'
#
loop_
_entity.id
_entity.type
_entity.pdbx_description
1 polymer ?
#
loop_
_entity_poly.entity_id
_entity_poly.type
_entity_poly.pdbx_seq_one_letter_code
_entity_poly.pdbx_strand_id
1 'polypeptide(L)'
;MIRRIIQIDENKCNGCGACANACHEGAIAMVNGKAKLLRDDYCDGLGDCLPTCPTGAITFVEREALEYDREAVEANMKKKQEKKEAFHGCPSSMAHTFNRLSKDIEESAASFNKSQLSQWPCQIKLVPVNAPYFDNANLLIAADCTAYAYANMHNEFMKGKITIIGCPKLDDIDYSEKLTQIIKQNNIKSVTIVRMEVPCCGGLEYAAKEAIKQSGKFLPWQVVTISIDGKMIND
;
A
#
# COMPACT_ATOMS: atom_id res chain seq x y z
N MET A 1 12.07 37.18 19.39
CA MET A 1 11.49 37.47 20.71
C MET A 1 11.46 36.23 21.58
N ILE A 2 11.47 36.37 22.92
CA ILE A 2 11.25 35.21 23.80
C ILE A 2 9.76 34.84 23.73
N ARG A 3 9.44 33.59 23.42
CA ARG A 3 8.08 33.11 23.35
C ARG A 3 8.00 31.65 23.76
N ARG A 4 6.81 31.26 24.20
CA ARG A 4 6.48 29.90 24.57
C ARG A 4 6.16 29.07 23.29
N ILE A 5 6.91 28.00 23.07
CA ILE A 5 6.71 27.08 21.97
C ILE A 5 6.87 25.63 22.46
N ILE A 6 6.51 24.65 21.63
CA ILE A 6 6.72 23.24 21.97
C ILE A 6 8.16 22.81 21.70
N GLN A 7 8.64 21.88 22.51
CA GLN A 7 9.84 21.08 22.24
C GLN A 7 9.48 19.60 22.28
N ILE A 8 10.05 18.83 21.35
CA ILE A 8 9.80 17.39 21.23
C ILE A 8 11.10 16.65 21.55
N ASP A 9 11.03 15.77 22.56
CA ASP A 9 12.12 14.85 22.89
C ASP A 9 12.05 13.63 21.98
N GLU A 10 12.96 13.54 21.02
CA GLU A 10 13.02 12.44 20.05
C GLU A 10 13.28 11.07 20.71
N ASN A 11 13.94 11.03 21.87
CA ASN A 11 14.23 9.79 22.59
C ASN A 11 12.95 9.21 23.22
N LYS A 12 12.05 10.07 23.72
CA LYS A 12 10.77 9.66 24.28
C LYS A 12 9.69 9.43 23.20
N CYS A 13 9.88 10.00 22.01
CA CYS A 13 8.90 9.86 20.92
C CYS A 13 8.87 8.42 20.38
N ASN A 14 7.70 7.79 20.40
CA ASN A 14 7.48 6.44 19.85
C ASN A 14 7.04 6.44 18.37
N GLY A 15 6.90 7.61 17.74
CA GLY A 15 6.54 7.72 16.32
C GLY A 15 5.06 7.54 15.99
N CYS A 16 4.14 7.59 16.96
CA CYS A 16 2.70 7.35 16.74
C CYS A 16 2.00 8.40 15.86
N GLY A 17 2.56 9.60 15.68
CA GLY A 17 2.01 10.66 14.83
C GLY A 17 0.81 11.42 15.40
N ALA A 18 0.31 11.07 16.61
CA ALA A 18 -0.88 11.71 17.21
C ALA A 18 -0.75 13.23 17.32
N CYS A 19 0.42 13.73 17.72
CA CYS A 19 0.70 15.15 17.84
C CYS A 19 0.72 15.89 16.49
N ALA A 20 1.20 15.24 15.42
CA ALA A 20 1.19 15.83 14.10
C ALA A 20 -0.24 15.96 13.54
N ASN A 21 -1.13 15.03 13.90
CA ASN A 21 -2.54 15.09 13.55
C ASN A 21 -3.32 16.13 14.36
N ALA A 22 -2.93 16.35 15.64
CA ALA A 22 -3.59 17.28 16.54
C ALA A 22 -3.11 18.75 16.36
N CYS A 23 -2.02 18.98 15.65
CA CYS A 23 -1.51 20.32 15.40
C CYS A 23 -2.33 21.02 14.32
N HIS A 24 -3.18 21.97 14.71
CA HIS A 24 -4.02 22.74 13.79
C HIS A 24 -3.21 23.57 12.79
N GLU A 25 -2.06 24.08 13.22
CA GLU A 25 -1.15 24.87 12.38
C GLU A 25 -0.25 24.03 11.47
N GLY A 26 -0.31 22.69 11.60
CA GLY A 26 0.55 21.79 10.83
C GLY A 26 2.04 22.00 11.07
N ALA A 27 2.41 22.54 12.22
CA ALA A 27 3.80 22.85 12.61
C ALA A 27 4.62 21.58 12.89
N ILE A 28 3.98 20.44 13.19
CA ILE A 28 4.64 19.17 13.49
C ILE A 28 4.59 18.25 12.26
N ALA A 29 5.72 17.63 11.93
CA ALA A 29 5.79 16.58 10.92
C ALA A 29 6.52 15.36 11.44
N MET A 30 6.26 14.19 10.78
CA MET A 30 6.99 12.97 11.02
C MET A 30 8.23 12.93 10.12
N VAL A 31 9.42 12.87 10.72
CA VAL A 31 10.71 12.81 10.02
C VAL A 31 11.48 11.60 10.56
N ASN A 32 11.81 10.63 9.70
CA ASN A 32 12.49 9.39 10.09
C ASN A 32 11.79 8.64 11.25
N GLY A 33 10.44 8.60 11.21
CA GLY A 33 9.65 7.92 12.24
C GLY A 33 9.52 8.65 13.58
N LYS A 34 9.99 9.89 13.70
CA LYS A 34 9.89 10.73 14.90
C LYS A 34 9.17 12.04 14.59
N ALA A 35 8.41 12.55 15.56
CA ALA A 35 7.78 13.85 15.44
C ALA A 35 8.83 14.97 15.60
N LYS A 36 8.78 15.98 14.73
CA LYS A 36 9.64 17.17 14.79
C LYS A 36 8.83 18.44 14.55
N LEU A 37 9.18 19.51 15.26
CA LEU A 37 8.73 20.84 14.93
C LEU A 37 9.43 21.29 13.64
N LEU A 38 8.66 21.67 12.62
CA LEU A 38 9.21 22.04 11.31
C LEU A 38 9.88 23.42 11.34
N ARG A 39 9.19 24.38 11.96
CA ARG A 39 9.64 25.77 12.11
C ARG A 39 9.02 26.35 13.37
N ASP A 40 9.76 27.22 14.05
CA ASP A 40 9.31 27.87 15.29
C ASP A 40 8.12 28.82 15.05
N ASP A 41 8.16 29.55 13.93
CA ASP A 41 7.12 30.49 13.51
C ASP A 41 5.80 29.83 13.05
N TYR A 42 5.77 28.52 12.90
CA TYR A 42 4.54 27.77 12.65
C TYR A 42 3.81 27.38 13.95
N CYS A 43 4.49 27.37 15.09
CA CYS A 43 3.88 27.02 16.37
C CYS A 43 3.20 28.22 16.99
N ASP A 44 1.90 28.17 17.25
CA ASP A 44 1.14 29.21 17.95
C ASP A 44 1.38 29.26 19.47
N GLY A 45 1.90 28.14 20.03
CA GLY A 45 2.15 27.98 21.46
C GLY A 45 0.91 27.62 22.29
N LEU A 46 -0.22 27.25 21.67
CA LEU A 46 -1.44 26.84 22.39
C LEU A 46 -1.31 25.45 23.01
N GLY A 47 -0.64 24.53 22.34
CA GLY A 47 -0.26 23.23 22.91
C GLY A 47 -1.28 22.11 22.81
N ASP A 48 -2.20 22.17 21.86
CA ASP A 48 -3.19 21.11 21.59
C ASP A 48 -2.57 19.75 21.31
N CYS A 49 -1.31 19.74 20.91
CA CYS A 49 -0.52 18.52 20.69
C CYS A 49 -0.03 17.84 21.98
N LEU A 50 0.04 18.54 23.13
CA LEU A 50 0.57 17.98 24.39
C LEU A 50 -0.27 16.84 24.94
N PRO A 51 -1.61 17.00 25.12
CA PRO A 51 -2.44 15.95 25.70
C PRO A 51 -2.56 14.71 24.81
N THR A 52 -2.24 14.82 23.52
CA THR A 52 -2.32 13.70 22.57
C THR A 52 -1.08 12.83 22.56
N CYS A 53 0.02 13.24 23.21
CA CYS A 53 1.25 12.49 23.25
C CYS A 53 1.21 11.38 24.32
N PRO A 54 1.13 10.08 23.98
CA PRO A 54 1.01 9.00 24.96
C PRO A 54 2.30 8.79 25.76
N THR A 55 3.44 9.28 25.28
CA THR A 55 4.74 9.11 25.94
C THR A 55 5.23 10.36 26.68
N GLY A 56 4.45 11.46 26.65
CA GLY A 56 4.86 12.73 27.25
C GLY A 56 6.14 13.30 26.63
N ALA A 57 6.40 13.03 25.36
CA ALA A 57 7.58 13.50 24.65
C ALA A 57 7.54 15.00 24.30
N ILE A 58 6.38 15.67 24.48
CA ILE A 58 6.19 17.06 24.11
C ILE A 58 6.09 17.92 25.38
N THR A 59 6.86 18.98 25.42
CA THR A 59 6.86 19.95 26.54
C THR A 59 6.85 21.38 25.99
N PHE A 60 6.45 22.32 26.80
CA PHE A 60 6.65 23.75 26.52
C PHE A 60 8.04 24.19 26.94
N VAL A 61 8.61 25.06 26.11
CA VAL A 61 9.84 25.78 26.43
C VAL A 61 9.66 27.27 26.11
N GLU A 62 10.24 28.12 26.93
CA GLU A 62 10.37 29.54 26.64
C GLU A 62 11.78 29.78 26.11
N ARG A 63 11.89 30.18 24.87
CA ARG A 63 13.16 30.49 24.23
C ARG A 63 13.01 31.57 23.17
N GLU A 64 14.12 32.12 22.76
CA GLU A 64 14.14 33.01 21.60
C GLU A 64 13.70 32.22 20.34
N ALA A 65 12.63 32.70 19.69
CA ALA A 65 12.05 32.14 18.51
C ALA A 65 11.47 33.23 17.60
N LEU A 66 11.33 32.91 16.34
CA LEU A 66 10.67 33.77 15.36
C LEU A 66 9.21 34.01 15.77
N GLU A 67 8.70 35.17 15.46
CA GLU A 67 7.28 35.51 15.67
C GLU A 67 6.39 34.54 14.86
N TYR A 68 5.19 34.26 15.39
CA TYR A 68 4.22 33.41 14.70
C TYR A 68 3.81 34.06 13.36
N ASP A 69 4.00 33.33 12.28
CA ASP A 69 3.72 33.76 10.92
C ASP A 69 2.47 33.06 10.37
N ARG A 70 1.34 33.74 10.55
CA ARG A 70 0.05 33.22 10.10
C ARG A 70 -0.01 33.00 8.57
N GLU A 71 0.58 33.88 7.79
CA GLU A 71 0.56 33.77 6.32
C GLU A 71 1.37 32.58 5.84
N ALA A 72 2.53 32.32 6.46
CA ALA A 72 3.34 31.16 6.17
C ALA A 72 2.66 29.84 6.59
N VAL A 73 1.92 29.85 7.71
CA VAL A 73 1.10 28.71 8.15
C VAL A 73 0.00 28.43 7.16
N GLU A 74 -0.79 29.42 6.75
CA GLU A 74 -1.86 29.26 5.76
C GLU A 74 -1.32 28.76 4.42
N ALA A 75 -0.18 29.25 3.96
CA ALA A 75 0.48 28.77 2.74
C ALA A 75 0.93 27.29 2.86
N ASN A 76 1.46 26.90 4.03
CA ASN A 76 1.85 25.52 4.31
C ASN A 76 0.64 24.58 4.37
N MET A 77 -0.45 25.03 4.98
CA MET A 77 -1.69 24.27 5.06
C MET A 77 -2.34 24.08 3.69
N LYS A 78 -2.37 25.12 2.84
CA LYS A 78 -2.84 25.01 1.44
C LYS A 78 -2.02 23.99 0.65
N LYS A 79 -0.69 24.04 0.73
CA LYS A 79 0.19 23.05 0.10
C LYS A 79 -0.04 21.62 0.61
N LYS A 80 -0.37 21.47 1.90
CA LYS A 80 -0.74 20.15 2.47
C LYS A 80 -2.12 19.69 2.01
N GLN A 81 -3.09 20.62 1.85
CA GLN A 81 -4.42 20.30 1.30
C GLN A 81 -4.36 19.94 -0.17
N GLU A 82 -3.65 20.68 -1.01
CA GLU A 82 -3.44 20.34 -2.42
C GLU A 82 -2.79 18.96 -2.59
N LYS A 83 -1.81 18.61 -1.71
CA LYS A 83 -1.25 17.26 -1.65
C LYS A 83 -2.23 16.21 -1.14
N LYS A 84 -3.19 16.56 -0.27
CA LYS A 84 -4.25 15.66 0.21
C LYS A 84 -5.35 15.50 -0.82
N GLU A 85 -5.72 16.55 -1.55
CA GLU A 85 -6.74 16.48 -2.62
C GLU A 85 -6.25 15.70 -3.84
N ALA A 86 -4.94 15.70 -4.11
CA ALA A 86 -4.32 14.79 -5.06
C ALA A 86 -4.24 13.33 -4.54
N PHE A 87 -4.67 13.07 -3.29
CA PHE A 87 -4.49 11.81 -2.60
C PHE A 87 -5.76 11.37 -1.87
N HIS A 88 -6.73 10.84 -2.60
CA HIS A 88 -7.90 10.16 -2.05
C HIS A 88 -7.59 8.66 -1.85
N GLY A 89 -7.01 8.28 -0.69
CA GLY A 89 -6.83 6.87 -0.36
C GLY A 89 -5.91 6.63 0.85
N CYS A 90 -6.06 5.47 1.47
CA CYS A 90 -5.13 4.99 2.48
C CYS A 90 -3.74 4.76 1.82
N PRO A 91 -2.61 5.09 2.47
CA PRO A 91 -1.26 4.82 1.95
C PRO A 91 -1.05 3.36 1.50
N SER A 92 -1.77 2.40 2.11
CA SER A 92 -1.73 0.99 1.74
C SER A 92 -2.39 0.69 0.38
N SER A 93 -3.16 1.62 -0.18
CA SER A 93 -3.84 1.49 -1.47
C SER A 93 -3.11 2.20 -2.61
N MET A 94 -1.97 2.87 -2.33
CA MET A 94 -1.18 3.54 -3.38
C MET A 94 -0.58 2.52 -4.34
N ALA A 95 -0.71 2.81 -5.65
CA ALA A 95 -0.04 2.02 -6.68
C ALA A 95 1.47 2.27 -6.66
N HIS A 96 2.23 1.22 -6.44
CA HIS A 96 3.68 1.22 -6.50
C HIS A 96 4.17 0.14 -7.46
N THR A 97 5.20 0.46 -8.23
CA THR A 97 5.92 -0.50 -9.08
C THR A 97 7.34 -0.68 -8.56
N PHE A 98 7.76 -1.92 -8.37
CA PHE A 98 9.13 -2.22 -7.96
C PHE A 98 9.97 -2.56 -9.18
N ASN A 99 10.94 -1.72 -9.51
CA ASN A 99 11.91 -2.02 -10.56
C ASN A 99 12.96 -3.00 -10.01
N ARG A 100 12.77 -4.28 -10.26
CA ARG A 100 13.69 -5.35 -9.84
C ARG A 100 14.60 -5.77 -11.01
N LEU A 101 15.23 -4.78 -11.66
CA LEU A 101 16.26 -5.06 -12.65
C LEU A 101 17.43 -5.78 -11.96
N SER A 102 17.77 -6.93 -12.52
CA SER A 102 18.84 -7.84 -12.12
C SER A 102 20.21 -7.14 -12.01
N LYS A 103 20.51 -6.57 -10.84
CA LYS A 103 21.83 -6.11 -10.45
C LYS A 103 22.23 -6.68 -9.12
N ASP A 104 22.18 -7.99 -8.96
CA ASP A 104 22.83 -8.69 -7.83
C ASP A 104 23.05 -10.14 -8.24
N ILE A 105 23.95 -10.32 -9.19
CA ILE A 105 24.62 -11.60 -9.40
C ILE A 105 25.96 -11.41 -8.69
N GLU A 106 26.03 -11.76 -7.45
CA GLU A 106 27.19 -12.18 -6.68
C GLU A 106 26.90 -12.00 -5.18
N GLU A 107 26.12 -12.92 -4.61
CA GLU A 107 26.29 -13.27 -3.21
C GLU A 107 25.92 -14.74 -2.99
N SER A 108 26.90 -15.44 -2.56
CA SER A 108 27.06 -16.88 -2.33
C SER A 108 25.96 -17.55 -1.50
N ALA A 109 25.57 -18.74 -1.94
CA ALA A 109 25.33 -19.95 -1.13
C ALA A 109 24.40 -19.85 0.10
N ALA A 110 23.27 -19.16 -0.03
CA ALA A 110 21.99 -19.51 0.57
C ALA A 110 20.93 -18.95 -0.37
N SER A 111 20.27 -19.79 -1.14
CA SER A 111 19.24 -19.32 -2.08
C SER A 111 18.00 -18.87 -1.31
N PHE A 112 18.07 -17.71 -0.69
CA PHE A 112 16.87 -17.02 -0.24
C PHE A 112 16.06 -16.66 -1.48
N ASN A 113 14.89 -17.25 -1.62
CA ASN A 113 13.96 -16.90 -2.68
C ASN A 113 13.65 -15.40 -2.58
N LYS A 114 14.17 -14.62 -3.52
CA LYS A 114 13.85 -13.17 -3.59
C LYS A 114 12.38 -13.01 -3.92
N SER A 115 11.71 -12.05 -3.28
CA SER A 115 10.33 -11.71 -3.61
C SER A 115 10.22 -11.32 -5.09
N GLN A 116 9.24 -11.88 -5.78
CA GLN A 116 8.90 -11.57 -7.17
C GLN A 116 7.71 -10.63 -7.29
N LEU A 117 7.16 -10.14 -6.17
CA LEU A 117 6.12 -9.13 -6.19
C LEU A 117 6.66 -7.83 -6.80
N SER A 118 6.03 -7.35 -7.87
CA SER A 118 6.52 -6.22 -8.67
C SER A 118 5.68 -4.95 -8.51
N GLN A 119 4.55 -5.01 -7.78
CA GLN A 119 3.68 -3.86 -7.55
C GLN A 119 3.03 -3.90 -6.17
N TRP A 120 2.46 -2.78 -5.78
CA TRP A 120 1.63 -2.62 -4.59
C TRP A 120 0.48 -1.64 -4.89
N PRO A 121 -0.72 -1.83 -4.34
CA PRO A 121 -1.19 -2.94 -3.53
C PRO A 121 -1.36 -4.23 -4.34
N CYS A 122 -1.55 -5.37 -3.66
CA CYS A 122 -1.83 -6.66 -4.30
C CYS A 122 -3.26 -7.17 -4.05
N GLN A 123 -3.97 -6.69 -3.05
CA GLN A 123 -5.35 -7.10 -2.79
C GLN A 123 -6.31 -6.58 -3.86
N ILE A 124 -7.16 -7.45 -4.42
CA ILE A 124 -8.14 -7.09 -5.47
C ILE A 124 -9.00 -5.90 -5.02
N LYS A 125 -9.43 -5.88 -3.76
CA LYS A 125 -10.24 -4.78 -3.22
C LYS A 125 -9.52 -3.43 -3.20
N LEU A 126 -8.19 -3.43 -3.08
CA LEU A 126 -7.38 -2.23 -2.89
C LEU A 126 -6.74 -1.71 -4.18
N VAL A 127 -6.46 -2.57 -5.17
CA VAL A 127 -5.80 -2.13 -6.41
C VAL A 127 -6.66 -1.11 -7.15
N PRO A 128 -6.09 -0.01 -7.66
CA PRO A 128 -6.81 0.88 -8.56
C PRO A 128 -7.08 0.18 -9.90
N VAL A 129 -8.26 0.39 -10.47
CA VAL A 129 -8.68 -0.28 -11.72
C VAL A 129 -7.75 0.02 -12.89
N ASN A 130 -7.24 1.24 -12.98
CA ASN A 130 -6.42 1.75 -14.08
C ASN A 130 -4.98 2.05 -13.67
N ALA A 131 -4.42 1.25 -12.77
CA ALA A 131 -3.04 1.44 -12.34
C ALA A 131 -2.06 1.20 -13.50
N PRO A 132 -0.99 2.03 -13.61
CA PRO A 132 -0.05 1.95 -14.74
C PRO A 132 0.63 0.58 -14.92
N TYR A 133 0.77 -0.19 -13.85
CA TYR A 133 1.39 -1.51 -13.91
C TYR A 133 0.52 -2.58 -14.59
N PHE A 134 -0.77 -2.30 -14.85
CA PHE A 134 -1.62 -3.19 -15.62
C PHE A 134 -1.40 -3.09 -17.14
N ASP A 135 -0.75 -2.02 -17.61
CA ASP A 135 -0.49 -1.91 -19.05
C ASP A 135 0.52 -2.97 -19.52
N ASN A 136 0.18 -3.70 -20.57
CA ASN A 136 0.95 -4.80 -21.12
C ASN A 136 1.27 -5.94 -20.12
N ALA A 137 0.47 -6.10 -19.07
CA ALA A 137 0.73 -7.06 -18.01
C ALA A 137 0.29 -8.49 -18.35
N ASN A 138 1.08 -9.45 -17.86
CA ASN A 138 0.58 -10.79 -17.58
C ASN A 138 -0.04 -10.76 -16.18
N LEU A 139 -1.34 -11.01 -16.06
CA LEU A 139 -2.06 -10.90 -14.81
C LEU A 139 -2.10 -12.25 -14.08
N LEU A 140 -1.73 -12.25 -12.81
CA LEU A 140 -1.92 -13.36 -11.89
C LEU A 140 -3.04 -13.01 -10.92
N ILE A 141 -4.10 -13.82 -10.91
CA ILE A 141 -5.20 -13.76 -9.94
C ILE A 141 -5.06 -14.96 -9.03
N ALA A 142 -4.69 -14.78 -7.77
CA ALA A 142 -4.41 -15.87 -6.87
C ALA A 142 -5.27 -15.80 -5.60
N ALA A 143 -5.69 -16.97 -5.09
CA ALA A 143 -6.33 -17.03 -3.79
C ALA A 143 -5.30 -16.75 -2.68
N ASP A 144 -5.71 -16.04 -1.62
CA ASP A 144 -4.82 -15.63 -0.51
C ASP A 144 -4.01 -16.80 0.07
N CYS A 145 -4.61 -17.99 0.17
CA CYS A 145 -3.97 -19.15 0.75
C CYS A 145 -2.88 -19.77 -0.13
N THR A 146 -2.85 -19.50 -1.44
CA THR A 146 -1.95 -20.19 -2.38
C THR A 146 -0.48 -19.91 -2.12
N ALA A 147 -0.14 -18.69 -1.71
CA ALA A 147 1.24 -18.32 -1.40
C ALA A 147 1.75 -18.97 -0.10
N TYR A 148 0.85 -19.35 0.79
CA TYR A 148 1.20 -20.08 2.02
C TYR A 148 1.29 -21.59 1.82
N ALA A 149 0.43 -22.13 0.94
CA ALA A 149 0.41 -23.56 0.66
C ALA A 149 1.53 -23.97 -0.32
N TYR A 150 1.80 -23.18 -1.36
CA TYR A 150 2.74 -23.52 -2.41
C TYR A 150 4.08 -22.77 -2.26
N ALA A 151 5.11 -23.51 -1.82
CA ALA A 151 6.40 -22.92 -1.47
C ALA A 151 7.11 -22.18 -2.63
N ASN A 152 6.90 -22.58 -3.88
CA ASN A 152 7.54 -21.97 -5.05
C ASN A 152 6.69 -20.89 -5.74
N MET A 153 5.71 -20.33 -5.04
CA MET A 153 4.75 -19.35 -5.57
C MET A 153 5.43 -18.16 -6.27
N HIS A 154 6.49 -17.61 -5.67
CA HIS A 154 7.20 -16.47 -6.22
C HIS A 154 7.86 -16.76 -7.56
N ASN A 155 8.61 -17.85 -7.67
CA ASN A 155 9.38 -18.15 -8.87
C ASN A 155 8.51 -18.67 -10.01
N GLU A 156 7.48 -19.44 -9.70
CA GLU A 156 6.69 -20.15 -10.71
C GLU A 156 5.49 -19.35 -11.18
N PHE A 157 4.81 -18.68 -10.26
CA PHE A 157 3.59 -17.95 -10.59
C PHE A 157 3.74 -16.44 -10.62
N MET A 158 4.47 -15.83 -9.68
CA MET A 158 4.53 -14.37 -9.56
C MET A 158 5.56 -13.72 -10.49
N LYS A 159 6.65 -14.44 -10.80
CA LYS A 159 7.74 -13.90 -11.63
C LYS A 159 7.23 -13.41 -12.98
N GLY A 160 7.46 -12.12 -13.28
CA GLY A 160 7.05 -11.49 -14.54
C GLY A 160 5.54 -11.27 -14.70
N LYS A 161 4.78 -11.37 -13.61
CA LYS A 161 3.33 -11.12 -13.60
C LYS A 161 2.96 -10.04 -12.59
N ILE A 162 1.91 -9.31 -12.90
CA ILE A 162 1.23 -8.43 -11.95
C ILE A 162 0.29 -9.30 -11.13
N THR A 163 0.50 -9.34 -9.83
CA THR A 163 -0.17 -10.27 -8.92
C THR A 163 -1.26 -9.57 -8.14
N ILE A 164 -2.50 -10.03 -8.28
CA ILE A 164 -3.60 -9.60 -7.43
C ILE A 164 -4.19 -10.80 -6.70
N ILE A 165 -4.54 -10.60 -5.43
CA ILE A 165 -4.98 -11.68 -4.54
C ILE A 165 -6.32 -11.36 -3.89
N GLY A 166 -7.03 -12.38 -3.43
CA GLY A 166 -8.27 -12.22 -2.68
C GLY A 166 -8.85 -13.54 -2.20
N CYS A 167 -9.75 -13.43 -1.24
CA CYS A 167 -10.52 -14.55 -0.70
C CYS A 167 -12.01 -14.23 -0.76
N PRO A 168 -12.78 -14.79 -1.71
CA PRO A 168 -14.21 -14.48 -1.86
C PRO A 168 -15.02 -14.84 -0.61
N LYS A 169 -14.55 -15.82 0.18
CA LYS A 169 -15.21 -16.21 1.43
C LYS A 169 -15.00 -15.20 2.56
N LEU A 170 -13.80 -14.62 2.68
CA LEU A 170 -13.47 -13.66 3.75
C LEU A 170 -13.89 -12.24 3.40
N ASP A 171 -13.77 -11.89 2.13
CA ASP A 171 -14.08 -10.54 1.66
C ASP A 171 -15.57 -10.29 1.48
N ASP A 172 -16.38 -11.35 1.42
CA ASP A 172 -17.84 -11.32 1.20
C ASP A 172 -18.23 -10.40 0.02
N ILE A 173 -17.53 -10.56 -1.10
CA ILE A 173 -17.69 -9.73 -2.30
C ILE A 173 -17.57 -10.58 -3.57
N ASP A 174 -18.31 -10.19 -4.60
CA ASP A 174 -18.08 -10.66 -5.96
C ASP A 174 -17.00 -9.82 -6.65
N TYR A 175 -15.89 -10.44 -6.99
CA TYR A 175 -14.79 -9.78 -7.69
C TYR A 175 -15.04 -9.57 -9.19
N SER A 176 -16.08 -10.19 -9.78
CA SER A 176 -16.28 -10.22 -11.23
C SER A 176 -16.39 -8.82 -11.83
N GLU A 177 -17.08 -7.90 -11.16
CA GLU A 177 -17.24 -6.52 -11.63
C GLU A 177 -15.88 -5.80 -11.70
N LYS A 178 -15.13 -5.81 -10.60
CA LYS A 178 -13.84 -5.11 -10.53
C LYS A 178 -12.80 -5.73 -11.46
N LEU A 179 -12.73 -7.04 -11.53
CA LEU A 179 -11.86 -7.75 -12.46
C LEU A 179 -12.22 -7.45 -13.92
N THR A 180 -13.51 -7.37 -14.23
CA THR A 180 -14.00 -6.94 -15.56
C THR A 180 -13.48 -5.55 -15.90
N GLN A 181 -13.60 -4.59 -14.99
CA GLN A 181 -13.11 -3.23 -15.20
C GLN A 181 -11.58 -3.20 -15.41
N ILE A 182 -10.81 -3.93 -14.59
CA ILE A 182 -9.35 -4.04 -14.74
C ILE A 182 -9.00 -4.60 -16.13
N ILE A 183 -9.61 -5.71 -16.53
CA ILE A 183 -9.30 -6.36 -17.82
C ILE A 183 -9.75 -5.46 -18.98
N LYS A 184 -10.92 -4.84 -18.90
CA LYS A 184 -11.49 -4.02 -19.97
C LYS A 184 -10.71 -2.72 -20.20
N GLN A 185 -10.29 -2.04 -19.13
CA GLN A 185 -9.66 -0.72 -19.20
C GLN A 185 -8.15 -0.77 -19.45
N ASN A 186 -7.49 -1.92 -19.25
CA ASN A 186 -6.05 -2.05 -19.38
C ASN A 186 -5.67 -3.05 -20.47
N ASN A 187 -4.47 -2.93 -21.01
CA ASN A 187 -3.95 -3.83 -22.04
C ASN A 187 -3.33 -5.09 -21.40
N ILE A 188 -4.19 -5.99 -20.92
CA ILE A 188 -3.76 -7.27 -20.32
C ILE A 188 -3.39 -8.26 -21.43
N LYS A 189 -2.24 -8.93 -21.30
CA LYS A 189 -1.74 -9.93 -22.27
C LYS A 189 -2.24 -11.35 -22.00
N SER A 190 -2.30 -11.73 -20.74
CA SER A 190 -2.73 -13.07 -20.32
C SER A 190 -3.24 -13.05 -18.89
N VAL A 191 -4.04 -14.05 -18.52
CA VAL A 191 -4.55 -14.24 -17.16
C VAL A 191 -4.19 -15.63 -16.66
N THR A 192 -3.52 -15.72 -15.52
CA THR A 192 -3.29 -16.96 -14.78
C THR A 192 -4.11 -16.92 -13.49
N ILE A 193 -4.93 -17.91 -13.25
CA ILE A 193 -5.74 -18.04 -12.05
C ILE A 193 -5.12 -19.15 -11.21
N VAL A 194 -4.73 -18.87 -9.96
CA VAL A 194 -4.21 -19.88 -9.04
C VAL A 194 -5.15 -19.96 -7.83
N ARG A 195 -5.68 -21.13 -7.60
CA ARG A 195 -6.66 -21.37 -6.53
C ARG A 195 -6.29 -22.59 -5.69
N MET A 196 -6.87 -22.69 -4.50
CA MET A 196 -6.83 -23.91 -3.72
C MET A 196 -7.91 -24.90 -4.20
N GLU A 197 -7.70 -26.18 -3.95
CA GLU A 197 -8.67 -27.24 -4.25
C GLU A 197 -9.99 -27.11 -3.48
N VAL A 198 -9.99 -26.34 -2.39
CA VAL A 198 -11.15 -26.18 -1.51
C VAL A 198 -12.31 -25.44 -2.19
N PRO A 199 -13.57 -25.80 -1.90
CA PRO A 199 -14.74 -25.27 -2.61
C PRO A 199 -14.88 -23.75 -2.57
N CYS A 200 -14.45 -23.11 -1.48
CA CYS A 200 -14.55 -21.64 -1.34
C CYS A 200 -13.71 -20.88 -2.39
N CYS A 201 -12.65 -21.47 -2.94
CA CYS A 201 -11.85 -20.87 -4.00
C CYS A 201 -12.50 -20.97 -5.40
N GLY A 202 -13.55 -21.76 -5.56
CA GLY A 202 -14.34 -21.80 -6.79
C GLY A 202 -14.96 -20.46 -7.16
N GLY A 203 -15.31 -19.65 -6.16
CA GLY A 203 -15.84 -18.30 -6.36
C GLY A 203 -14.82 -17.34 -7.02
N LEU A 204 -13.52 -17.45 -6.68
CA LEU A 204 -12.48 -16.65 -7.33
C LEU A 204 -12.27 -17.03 -8.79
N GLU A 205 -12.24 -18.34 -9.06
CA GLU A 205 -12.16 -18.88 -10.43
C GLU A 205 -13.36 -18.43 -11.27
N TYR A 206 -14.56 -18.56 -10.74
CA TYR A 206 -15.79 -18.11 -11.39
C TYR A 206 -15.74 -16.62 -11.72
N ALA A 207 -15.42 -15.78 -10.73
CA ALA A 207 -15.33 -14.35 -10.92
C ALA A 207 -14.29 -13.94 -11.98
N ALA A 208 -13.13 -14.60 -12.01
CA ALA A 208 -12.10 -14.34 -13.01
C ALA A 208 -12.52 -14.76 -14.42
N LYS A 209 -13.13 -15.94 -14.58
CA LYS A 209 -13.67 -16.40 -15.87
C LYS A 209 -14.79 -15.50 -16.38
N GLU A 210 -15.70 -15.11 -15.52
CA GLU A 210 -16.78 -14.19 -15.87
C GLU A 210 -16.26 -12.81 -16.26
N ALA A 211 -15.24 -12.31 -15.54
CA ALA A 211 -14.59 -11.05 -15.88
C ALA A 211 -13.92 -11.07 -17.28
N ILE A 212 -13.23 -12.16 -17.62
CA ILE A 212 -12.64 -12.31 -18.96
C ILE A 212 -13.75 -12.26 -20.02
N LYS A 213 -14.83 -13.00 -19.82
CA LYS A 213 -15.97 -13.05 -20.74
C LYS A 213 -16.63 -11.67 -20.89
N GLN A 214 -16.94 -11.00 -19.78
CA GLN A 214 -17.61 -9.69 -19.79
C GLN A 214 -16.71 -8.54 -20.29
N SER A 215 -15.38 -8.72 -20.26
CA SER A 215 -14.46 -7.72 -20.81
C SER A 215 -14.57 -7.57 -22.33
N GLY A 216 -15.09 -8.58 -23.02
CA GLY A 216 -15.16 -8.65 -24.49
C GLY A 216 -13.81 -8.82 -25.17
N LYS A 217 -12.74 -9.06 -24.41
CA LYS A 217 -11.38 -9.26 -24.95
C LYS A 217 -11.08 -10.75 -25.13
N PHE A 218 -10.40 -11.07 -26.20
CA PHE A 218 -9.86 -12.42 -26.40
C PHE A 218 -8.48 -12.50 -25.75
N LEU A 219 -8.40 -13.16 -24.58
CA LEU A 219 -7.18 -13.28 -23.78
C LEU A 219 -6.86 -14.76 -23.53
N PRO A 220 -5.59 -15.19 -23.66
CA PRO A 220 -5.17 -16.48 -23.19
C PRO A 220 -5.28 -16.52 -21.66
N TRP A 221 -5.88 -17.58 -21.14
CA TRP A 221 -6.00 -17.78 -19.70
C TRP A 221 -5.82 -19.24 -19.31
N GLN A 222 -5.42 -19.45 -18.06
CA GLN A 222 -5.29 -20.79 -17.49
C GLN A 222 -5.70 -20.79 -16.01
N VAL A 223 -6.12 -21.94 -15.51
CA VAL A 223 -6.37 -22.19 -14.09
C VAL A 223 -5.38 -23.22 -13.59
N VAL A 224 -4.81 -22.97 -12.42
CA VAL A 224 -3.97 -23.93 -11.71
C VAL A 224 -4.55 -24.12 -10.32
N THR A 225 -4.75 -25.38 -9.95
CA THR A 225 -5.27 -25.77 -8.64
C THR A 225 -4.13 -26.26 -7.75
N ILE A 226 -4.04 -25.72 -6.54
CA ILE A 226 -3.08 -26.11 -5.51
C ILE A 226 -3.83 -26.89 -4.43
N SER A 227 -3.31 -28.05 -4.07
CA SER A 227 -3.82 -28.84 -2.95
C SER A 227 -3.43 -28.25 -1.60
N ILE A 228 -4.12 -28.66 -0.54
CA ILE A 228 -3.82 -28.17 0.83
C ILE A 228 -2.44 -28.61 1.32
N ASP A 229 -1.86 -29.65 0.75
CA ASP A 229 -0.49 -30.10 1.03
C ASP A 229 0.57 -29.47 0.10
N GLY A 230 0.18 -28.45 -0.69
CA GLY A 230 1.09 -27.62 -1.47
C GLY A 230 1.58 -28.25 -2.77
N LYS A 231 0.79 -29.09 -3.41
CA LYS A 231 1.09 -29.66 -4.74
C LYS A 231 0.19 -29.07 -5.81
N MET A 232 0.70 -28.94 -7.01
CA MET A 232 -0.17 -28.65 -8.16
C MET A 232 -0.98 -29.88 -8.51
N ILE A 233 -2.30 -29.71 -8.63
CA ILE A 233 -3.21 -30.73 -9.13
C ILE A 233 -3.34 -30.49 -10.63
N ASN A 234 -2.89 -31.46 -11.43
CA ASN A 234 -3.13 -31.45 -12.87
C ASN A 234 -4.55 -31.98 -13.10
N ASP A 235 -5.42 -31.16 -13.65
CA ASP A 235 -6.75 -31.55 -14.13
C ASP A 235 -6.67 -32.34 -15.43
#